data_eff6e52e0feea6b562a2de69abce07b8
#
_entry.id   eff6e52e0feea6b562a2de69abce07b8
#
_cell.length_a   1.000
_cell.length_b   1.000
_cell.length_c   1.000
_cell.angle_alpha   90.00
_cell.angle_beta   90.00
_cell.angle_gamma   90.00
#
_symmetry.space_group_name_H-M   'P 1'
#
loop_
_entity.id
_entity.type
_entity.pdbx_description
1 polymer ?
#
loop_
_entity_poly.entity_id
_entity_poly.type
_entity_poly.pdbx_seq_one_letter_code
_entity_poly.pdbx_strand_id
1 'polypeptide(L)'
;MNSALKLTPQTSLYSYDRKNKLPPGYDSIFEPLLYHPKNDKKNAFFYIKADEAIFPYTDKKTNTIKLAKQTRHNVNDLEAVLSQYKGMSGITATANRFNGRSRKGEDLICSIMFYCDADIYKIVSKQHLTKEQVISEILDHCEANNIPYPNIINYSGGGYYLKWLFLTECTKYQLSGTAYMRVEEAINRVFAEFGADNGAKDITRILRLPGTLNPKVDRTDRLCETIFYNDIRYSMEELRFAFDKFQEPEKVKLPKTKKQKPILEIAAQKPKLETAFKKRDPSKRPAVTKSNMQLAKDRYGDLKTLIQLRNGNVQHSRMLFLFWLLNFKALCGATNFVDFEQDALKIASSLNFDTAEWSLDDLCTLERKVIRHNRGYETIKKQDGEYFKFSNLYTPKNETLINTFSITDDEQAHLKTIISPGEKQRRRAQKRLDLGMKPQTGVTKSEPWVQMGISRRTYYRRKQAGLIQ
;
A
#
# COMPACT_ATOMS: atom_id res chain seq x y z
N MET A 1 -0.76 46.34 -30.17
CA MET A 1 0.21 45.34 -30.63
C MET A 1 0.22 44.20 -29.61
N ASN A 2 -0.55 43.13 -29.88
CA ASN A 2 -0.62 41.93 -29.02
C ASN A 2 0.48 40.96 -29.49
N SER A 3 1.56 40.86 -28.71
CA SER A 3 2.56 39.81 -28.89
C SER A 3 2.00 38.52 -28.30
N ALA A 4 1.48 37.64 -29.15
CA ALA A 4 1.18 36.28 -28.80
C ALA A 4 2.48 35.58 -28.35
N LEU A 5 2.58 35.23 -27.07
CA LEU A 5 3.59 34.32 -26.55
C LEU A 5 3.44 32.99 -27.28
N LYS A 6 4.37 32.70 -28.22
CA LYS A 6 4.56 31.37 -28.77
C LYS A 6 4.98 30.47 -27.62
N LEU A 7 4.06 29.65 -27.16
CA LEU A 7 4.38 28.51 -26.29
C LEU A 7 5.36 27.61 -27.04
N THR A 8 6.58 27.51 -26.55
CA THR A 8 7.54 26.48 -26.98
C THR A 8 6.90 25.09 -26.80
N PRO A 9 7.06 24.17 -27.75
CA PRO A 9 6.53 22.82 -27.57
C PRO A 9 7.11 22.24 -26.27
N GLN A 10 6.25 21.83 -25.36
CA GLN A 10 6.67 21.05 -24.19
C GLN A 10 7.41 19.81 -24.75
N THR A 11 8.70 19.69 -24.41
CA THR A 11 9.47 18.49 -24.68
C THR A 11 8.76 17.30 -24.00
N SER A 12 8.37 16.31 -24.77
CA SER A 12 7.73 15.11 -24.24
C SER A 12 8.65 14.44 -23.19
N LEU A 13 8.07 14.00 -22.07
CA LEU A 13 8.78 13.30 -21.01
C LEU A 13 9.16 11.87 -21.42
N TYR A 14 8.56 11.35 -22.49
CA TYR A 14 8.75 9.97 -22.94
C TYR A 14 9.39 9.91 -24.33
N SER A 15 10.25 8.91 -24.52
CA SER A 15 10.77 8.55 -25.85
C SER A 15 9.73 7.70 -26.56
N TYR A 16 9.25 8.17 -27.72
CA TYR A 16 8.24 7.46 -28.51
C TYR A 16 8.88 6.71 -29.67
N ASP A 17 8.94 5.39 -29.57
CA ASP A 17 9.33 4.51 -30.69
C ASP A 17 8.10 3.73 -31.19
N ARG A 18 7.60 4.12 -32.37
CA ARG A 18 6.43 3.50 -33.01
C ARG A 18 6.73 2.16 -33.70
N LYS A 19 7.99 1.71 -33.69
CA LYS A 19 8.38 0.48 -34.34
C LYS A 19 7.82 -0.72 -33.60
N ASN A 20 7.10 -1.55 -34.34
CA ASN A 20 6.71 -2.86 -33.83
C ASN A 20 7.94 -3.79 -33.85
N LYS A 21 8.29 -4.33 -32.66
CA LYS A 21 9.49 -5.15 -32.48
C LYS A 21 9.21 -6.66 -32.39
N LEU A 22 8.00 -7.09 -32.73
CA LEU A 22 7.71 -8.52 -32.79
C LEU A 22 8.66 -9.21 -33.80
N PRO A 23 9.29 -10.34 -33.40
CA PRO A 23 10.14 -11.09 -34.30
C PRO A 23 9.38 -11.56 -35.55
N PRO A 24 10.02 -11.67 -36.73
CA PRO A 24 9.42 -12.28 -37.89
C PRO A 24 8.88 -13.67 -37.55
N GLY A 25 7.63 -13.96 -37.93
CA GLY A 25 6.98 -15.24 -37.63
C GLY A 25 6.60 -15.44 -36.15
N TYR A 26 6.55 -14.36 -35.35
CA TYR A 26 6.13 -14.44 -33.98
C TYR A 26 4.75 -15.05 -33.79
N ASP A 27 4.67 -16.08 -32.97
CA ASP A 27 3.40 -16.72 -32.63
C ASP A 27 2.83 -16.10 -31.34
N SER A 28 1.67 -15.47 -31.47
CA SER A 28 1.00 -14.75 -30.42
C SER A 28 0.71 -15.59 -29.16
N ILE A 29 0.62 -16.92 -29.28
CA ILE A 29 0.41 -17.81 -28.12
C ILE A 29 1.53 -17.71 -27.09
N PHE A 30 2.73 -17.32 -27.53
CA PHE A 30 3.89 -17.16 -26.66
C PHE A 30 4.04 -15.76 -26.04
N GLU A 31 3.08 -14.85 -26.25
CA GLU A 31 3.11 -13.53 -25.63
C GLU A 31 3.40 -13.55 -24.12
N PRO A 32 2.83 -14.46 -23.30
CA PRO A 32 3.13 -14.50 -21.87
C PRO A 32 4.63 -14.62 -21.54
N LEU A 33 5.44 -15.18 -22.45
CA LEU A 33 6.89 -15.27 -22.24
C LEU A 33 7.59 -13.91 -22.32
N LEU A 34 6.96 -12.89 -22.94
CA LEU A 34 7.52 -11.53 -23.01
C LEU A 34 7.58 -10.85 -21.62
N TYR A 35 6.73 -11.29 -20.69
CA TYR A 35 6.64 -10.67 -19.36
C TYR A 35 6.70 -11.66 -18.19
N HIS A 36 6.81 -12.96 -18.45
CA HIS A 36 7.10 -13.99 -17.48
C HIS A 36 8.48 -14.60 -17.79
N PRO A 37 9.57 -14.08 -17.20
CA PRO A 37 10.91 -14.61 -17.48
C PRO A 37 11.05 -16.07 -17.01
N LYS A 38 11.80 -16.84 -17.78
CA LYS A 38 12.24 -18.17 -17.38
C LYS A 38 13.12 -18.06 -16.10
N ASN A 39 13.14 -19.13 -15.32
CA ASN A 39 13.94 -19.24 -14.08
C ASN A 39 13.48 -18.32 -12.93
N ASP A 40 12.18 -18.10 -12.80
CA ASP A 40 11.65 -17.43 -11.62
C ASP A 40 11.84 -18.32 -10.37
N LYS A 41 12.75 -17.90 -9.47
CA LYS A 41 13.05 -18.59 -8.22
C LYS A 41 11.87 -18.61 -7.22
N LYS A 42 10.84 -17.82 -7.48
CA LYS A 42 9.74 -17.59 -6.52
C LYS A 42 8.61 -18.61 -6.58
N ASN A 43 8.71 -19.68 -7.34
CA ASN A 43 7.63 -20.65 -7.52
C ASN A 43 6.27 -19.97 -7.81
N ALA A 44 6.24 -19.15 -8.83
CA ALA A 44 5.10 -18.35 -9.23
C ALA A 44 4.20 -19.10 -10.21
N PHE A 45 2.89 -18.89 -10.10
CA PHE A 45 1.88 -19.56 -10.90
C PHE A 45 1.10 -18.57 -11.75
N PHE A 46 0.74 -19.07 -12.93
CA PHE A 46 -0.09 -18.45 -13.91
C PHE A 46 -1.36 -19.30 -14.06
N TYR A 47 -2.53 -18.66 -14.07
CA TYR A 47 -3.79 -19.38 -14.19
C TYR A 47 -4.37 -19.23 -15.59
N ILE A 48 -4.81 -20.35 -16.15
CA ILE A 48 -5.55 -20.43 -17.40
C ILE A 48 -6.97 -20.86 -17.08
N LYS A 49 -7.95 -20.17 -17.67
CA LYS A 49 -9.36 -20.46 -17.50
C LYS A 49 -10.01 -20.63 -18.88
N ALA A 50 -10.87 -21.64 -19.02
CA ALA A 50 -11.72 -21.84 -20.16
C ALA A 50 -13.19 -21.51 -19.82
N ASP A 51 -13.97 -21.17 -20.83
CA ASP A 51 -15.42 -20.94 -20.67
C ASP A 51 -16.13 -22.24 -20.28
N GLU A 52 -15.64 -23.38 -20.77
CA GLU A 52 -16.11 -24.72 -20.42
C GLU A 52 -15.17 -25.46 -19.49
N ALA A 53 -15.65 -26.52 -18.85
CA ALA A 53 -14.86 -27.35 -17.95
C ALA A 53 -14.07 -28.37 -18.78
N ILE A 54 -12.80 -28.09 -19.07
CA ILE A 54 -11.92 -28.91 -19.93
C ILE A 54 -10.67 -29.42 -19.22
N PHE A 55 -10.34 -28.90 -18.04
CA PHE A 55 -9.10 -29.23 -17.34
C PHE A 55 -9.32 -30.42 -16.37
N PRO A 56 -8.71 -31.59 -16.61
CA PRO A 56 -8.89 -32.75 -15.74
C PRO A 56 -8.21 -32.53 -14.39
N TYR A 57 -8.87 -32.97 -13.31
CA TYR A 57 -8.30 -33.05 -11.98
C TYR A 57 -8.87 -34.25 -11.22
N THR A 58 -8.11 -34.80 -10.28
CA THR A 58 -8.58 -35.86 -9.38
C THR A 58 -9.27 -35.25 -8.16
N ASP A 59 -10.55 -35.54 -8.00
CA ASP A 59 -11.29 -35.14 -6.82
C ASP A 59 -10.81 -35.98 -5.61
N LYS A 60 -10.20 -35.30 -4.63
CA LYS A 60 -9.61 -35.96 -3.45
C LYS A 60 -10.61 -36.72 -2.57
N LYS A 61 -11.92 -36.40 -2.66
CA LYS A 61 -12.97 -37.02 -1.86
C LYS A 61 -13.48 -38.33 -2.50
N THR A 62 -13.61 -38.31 -3.81
CA THR A 62 -14.21 -39.42 -4.56
C THR A 62 -13.18 -40.25 -5.32
N ASN A 63 -11.93 -39.77 -5.40
CA ASN A 63 -10.83 -40.35 -6.19
C ASN A 63 -11.20 -40.53 -7.68
N THR A 64 -12.13 -39.72 -8.19
CA THR A 64 -12.59 -39.73 -9.58
C THR A 64 -12.00 -38.55 -10.34
N ILE A 65 -11.78 -38.74 -11.65
CA ILE A 65 -11.37 -37.63 -12.54
C ILE A 65 -12.61 -36.78 -12.85
N LYS A 66 -12.49 -35.48 -12.57
CA LYS A 66 -13.47 -34.45 -12.91
C LYS A 66 -12.84 -33.40 -13.78
N LEU A 67 -13.66 -32.60 -14.47
CA LEU A 67 -13.21 -31.45 -15.26
C LEU A 67 -13.44 -30.15 -14.52
N ALA A 68 -12.47 -29.26 -14.56
CA ALA A 68 -12.53 -27.89 -14.03
C ALA A 68 -12.50 -26.87 -15.16
N LYS A 69 -13.03 -25.65 -14.87
CA LYS A 69 -12.92 -24.51 -15.80
C LYS A 69 -11.61 -23.77 -15.70
N GLN A 70 -10.76 -24.06 -14.72
CA GLN A 70 -9.51 -23.36 -14.47
C GLN A 70 -8.41 -24.34 -14.08
N THR A 71 -7.22 -24.09 -14.61
CA THR A 71 -5.99 -24.79 -14.23
C THR A 71 -4.91 -23.77 -13.86
N ARG A 72 -3.82 -24.26 -13.28
CA ARG A 72 -2.63 -23.45 -12.96
C ARG A 72 -1.39 -24.10 -13.53
N HIS A 73 -0.47 -23.28 -14.01
CA HIS A 73 0.84 -23.72 -14.46
C HIS A 73 1.93 -22.94 -13.73
N ASN A 74 3.06 -23.55 -13.45
CA ASN A 74 4.24 -22.85 -13.00
C ASN A 74 4.70 -21.91 -14.14
N VAL A 75 5.13 -20.71 -13.81
CA VAL A 75 5.63 -19.74 -14.78
C VAL A 75 6.80 -20.32 -15.60
N ASN A 76 7.63 -21.16 -14.98
CA ASN A 76 8.75 -21.80 -15.66
C ASN A 76 8.34 -22.83 -16.73
N ASP A 77 7.11 -23.33 -16.67
CA ASP A 77 6.59 -24.35 -17.62
C ASP A 77 5.82 -23.74 -18.78
N LEU A 78 5.66 -22.40 -18.82
CA LEU A 78 4.77 -21.72 -19.78
C LEU A 78 5.08 -22.08 -21.23
N GLU A 79 6.35 -22.09 -21.63
CA GLU A 79 6.73 -22.39 -23.01
C GLU A 79 6.26 -23.80 -23.44
N ALA A 80 6.34 -24.77 -22.56
CA ALA A 80 5.94 -26.14 -22.83
C ALA A 80 4.40 -26.32 -22.89
N VAL A 81 3.65 -25.46 -22.20
CA VAL A 81 2.19 -25.64 -22.07
C VAL A 81 1.36 -24.72 -22.95
N LEU A 82 1.87 -23.54 -23.32
CA LEU A 82 1.09 -22.54 -24.07
C LEU A 82 0.63 -23.05 -25.45
N SER A 83 1.48 -23.79 -26.17
CA SER A 83 1.16 -24.33 -27.49
C SER A 83 -0.08 -25.24 -27.46
N GLN A 84 -0.39 -25.90 -26.34
CA GLN A 84 -1.56 -26.76 -26.20
C GLN A 84 -2.88 -25.99 -26.33
N TYR A 85 -2.87 -24.69 -26.09
CA TYR A 85 -4.07 -23.85 -26.13
C TYR A 85 -4.26 -23.13 -27.49
N LYS A 86 -3.29 -23.24 -28.38
CA LYS A 86 -3.35 -22.57 -29.68
C LYS A 86 -4.60 -22.97 -30.49
N GLY A 87 -5.34 -21.96 -30.94
CA GLY A 87 -6.58 -22.17 -31.73
C GLY A 87 -7.79 -22.61 -30.90
N MET A 88 -7.63 -22.87 -29.59
CA MET A 88 -8.76 -23.20 -28.69
C MET A 88 -9.66 -21.98 -28.48
N SER A 89 -10.98 -22.23 -28.32
CA SER A 89 -11.96 -21.18 -28.09
C SER A 89 -12.17 -20.89 -26.60
N GLY A 90 -12.37 -19.61 -26.23
CA GLY A 90 -12.77 -19.22 -24.88
C GLY A 90 -11.68 -19.32 -23.83
N ILE A 91 -10.41 -19.29 -24.19
CA ILE A 91 -9.28 -19.36 -23.27
C ILE A 91 -8.87 -17.98 -22.80
N THR A 92 -8.74 -17.85 -21.50
CA THR A 92 -8.27 -16.62 -20.81
C THR A 92 -7.13 -16.96 -19.84
N ALA A 93 -6.28 -16.00 -19.56
CA ALA A 93 -5.13 -16.16 -18.69
C ALA A 93 -4.97 -14.98 -17.75
N THR A 94 -4.32 -15.17 -16.58
CA THR A 94 -4.03 -14.10 -15.66
C THR A 94 -2.94 -13.18 -16.18
N ALA A 95 -3.12 -11.87 -15.98
CA ALA A 95 -2.07 -10.88 -16.26
C ALA A 95 -0.93 -10.93 -15.22
N ASN A 96 -1.23 -11.26 -13.96
CA ASN A 96 -0.31 -11.23 -12.84
C ASN A 96 -0.01 -12.62 -12.27
N ARG A 97 0.93 -12.70 -11.29
CA ARG A 97 1.44 -13.96 -10.74
C ARG A 97 0.91 -14.25 -9.34
N PHE A 98 0.70 -15.53 -9.04
CA PHE A 98 0.10 -16.01 -7.80
C PHE A 98 0.95 -17.09 -7.13
N ASN A 99 0.70 -17.36 -5.83
CA ASN A 99 1.40 -18.39 -5.05
C ASN A 99 0.90 -19.83 -5.32
N GLY A 100 -0.04 -20.01 -6.23
CA GLY A 100 -0.58 -21.32 -6.61
C GLY A 100 -1.70 -21.85 -5.71
N ARG A 101 -2.08 -21.16 -4.64
CA ARG A 101 -3.22 -21.57 -3.80
C ARG A 101 -4.55 -21.22 -4.47
N SER A 102 -4.69 -19.98 -4.86
CA SER A 102 -5.85 -19.49 -5.60
C SER A 102 -5.51 -18.25 -6.44
N ARG A 103 -6.46 -17.80 -7.26
CA ARG A 103 -6.38 -16.55 -8.04
C ARG A 103 -6.97 -15.35 -7.30
N LYS A 104 -7.05 -15.39 -5.98
CA LYS A 104 -7.52 -14.27 -5.17
C LYS A 104 -6.39 -13.26 -4.93
N GLY A 105 -6.74 -12.00 -4.64
CA GLY A 105 -5.77 -10.95 -4.35
C GLY A 105 -4.88 -11.24 -3.14
N GLU A 106 -5.36 -12.02 -2.16
CA GLU A 106 -4.56 -12.47 -1.01
C GLU A 106 -3.41 -13.40 -1.42
N ASP A 107 -3.59 -14.16 -2.50
CA ASP A 107 -2.64 -15.13 -3.04
C ASP A 107 -1.76 -14.55 -4.17
N LEU A 108 -1.90 -13.26 -4.48
CA LEU A 108 -1.06 -12.55 -5.43
C LEU A 108 0.37 -12.47 -4.90
N ILE A 109 1.35 -12.83 -5.72
CA ILE A 109 2.78 -12.65 -5.42
C ILE A 109 3.21 -11.25 -5.88
N CYS A 110 3.02 -10.96 -7.17
CA CYS A 110 3.41 -9.71 -7.76
C CYS A 110 2.50 -9.30 -8.92
N SER A 111 2.47 -8.00 -9.17
CA SER A 111 1.94 -7.39 -10.38
C SER A 111 3.10 -7.09 -11.33
N ILE A 112 2.88 -7.29 -12.62
CA ILE A 112 3.89 -7.12 -13.67
C ILE A 112 3.47 -6.11 -14.74
N MET A 113 2.22 -5.67 -14.72
CA MET A 113 1.68 -4.71 -15.69
C MET A 113 0.49 -3.93 -15.16
N PHE A 114 0.22 -2.79 -15.79
CA PHE A 114 -1.11 -2.20 -15.91
C PHE A 114 -1.70 -2.55 -17.27
N TYR A 115 -3.02 -2.49 -17.40
CA TYR A 115 -3.70 -2.82 -18.66
C TYR A 115 -4.98 -1.99 -18.87
N CYS A 116 -5.46 -1.92 -20.08
CA CYS A 116 -6.76 -1.38 -20.45
C CYS A 116 -7.49 -2.39 -21.33
N ASP A 117 -8.76 -2.64 -21.08
CA ASP A 117 -9.66 -3.42 -21.92
C ASP A 117 -10.52 -2.42 -22.73
N ALA A 118 -10.13 -2.19 -23.99
CA ALA A 118 -10.74 -1.21 -24.86
C ALA A 118 -11.72 -1.89 -25.85
N ASP A 119 -13.00 -1.75 -25.57
CA ASP A 119 -14.09 -2.30 -26.38
C ASP A 119 -14.41 -1.37 -27.57
N ILE A 120 -13.45 -1.14 -28.46
CA ILE A 120 -13.55 -0.20 -29.60
C ILE A 120 -14.78 -0.48 -30.47
N TYR A 121 -15.19 -1.73 -30.59
CA TYR A 121 -16.40 -2.10 -31.32
C TYR A 121 -17.69 -1.46 -30.78
N LYS A 122 -17.68 -0.94 -29.56
CA LYS A 122 -18.80 -0.16 -28.99
C LYS A 122 -18.82 1.29 -29.44
N ILE A 123 -17.73 1.78 -30.03
CA ILE A 123 -17.56 3.17 -30.45
C ILE A 123 -17.86 3.27 -31.95
N VAL A 124 -19.05 3.76 -32.27
CA VAL A 124 -19.56 3.82 -33.67
C VAL A 124 -18.59 4.47 -34.64
N SER A 125 -17.96 5.58 -34.22
CA SER A 125 -16.99 6.32 -35.06
C SER A 125 -15.70 5.56 -35.36
N LYS A 126 -15.40 4.47 -34.62
CA LYS A 126 -14.13 3.71 -34.72
C LYS A 126 -14.31 2.28 -35.24
N GLN A 127 -15.57 1.84 -35.48
CA GLN A 127 -15.85 0.46 -35.91
C GLN A 127 -15.31 0.12 -37.30
N HIS A 128 -15.07 1.12 -38.15
CA HIS A 128 -14.57 0.95 -39.53
C HIS A 128 -13.05 0.95 -39.64
N LEU A 129 -12.33 1.23 -38.51
CA LEU A 129 -10.88 1.32 -38.51
C LEU A 129 -10.24 -0.06 -38.66
N THR A 130 -9.16 -0.12 -39.44
CA THR A 130 -8.28 -1.31 -39.46
C THR A 130 -7.47 -1.42 -38.16
N LYS A 131 -6.88 -2.59 -37.91
CA LYS A 131 -6.02 -2.80 -36.72
C LYS A 131 -4.85 -1.81 -36.70
N GLU A 132 -4.24 -1.53 -37.82
CA GLU A 132 -3.14 -0.58 -37.99
C GLU A 132 -3.59 0.85 -37.70
N GLN A 133 -4.77 1.26 -38.12
CA GLN A 133 -5.34 2.57 -37.86
C GLN A 133 -5.65 2.73 -36.36
N VAL A 134 -6.21 1.69 -35.74
CA VAL A 134 -6.46 1.69 -34.30
C VAL A 134 -5.16 1.83 -33.50
N ILE A 135 -4.10 1.10 -33.87
CA ILE A 135 -2.77 1.25 -33.26
C ILE A 135 -2.29 2.69 -33.40
N SER A 136 -2.35 3.26 -34.62
CA SER A 136 -1.90 4.65 -34.84
C SER A 136 -2.67 5.63 -33.96
N GLU A 137 -4.00 5.55 -33.91
CA GLU A 137 -4.82 6.43 -33.07
C GLU A 137 -4.50 6.28 -31.57
N ILE A 138 -4.25 5.06 -31.08
CA ILE A 138 -3.85 4.82 -29.69
C ILE A 138 -2.50 5.49 -29.40
N LEU A 139 -1.53 5.35 -30.30
CA LEU A 139 -0.21 5.96 -30.12
C LEU A 139 -0.27 7.49 -30.19
N ASP A 140 -1.03 8.04 -31.16
CA ASP A 140 -1.29 9.49 -31.25
C ASP A 140 -1.94 10.01 -29.98
N HIS A 141 -2.91 9.27 -29.43
CA HIS A 141 -3.57 9.62 -28.18
C HIS A 141 -2.61 9.61 -26.98
N CYS A 142 -1.68 8.67 -26.93
CA CYS A 142 -0.63 8.65 -25.90
C CYS A 142 0.27 9.89 -25.98
N GLU A 143 0.70 10.27 -27.19
CA GLU A 143 1.53 11.47 -27.40
C GLU A 143 0.77 12.74 -26.99
N ALA A 144 -0.46 12.90 -27.46
CA ALA A 144 -1.31 14.05 -27.17
C ALA A 144 -1.55 14.25 -25.67
N ASN A 145 -1.62 13.14 -24.91
CA ASN A 145 -1.81 13.15 -23.48
C ASN A 145 -0.49 13.06 -22.68
N ASN A 146 0.67 13.04 -23.33
CA ASN A 146 1.98 12.86 -22.71
C ASN A 146 1.97 11.72 -21.68
N ILE A 147 1.61 10.51 -22.15
CA ILE A 147 1.64 9.25 -21.42
C ILE A 147 2.48 8.23 -22.21
N PRO A 148 3.14 7.28 -21.53
CA PRO A 148 3.96 6.29 -22.23
C PRO A 148 3.12 5.38 -23.11
N TYR A 149 3.73 4.90 -24.20
CA TYR A 149 3.10 3.90 -25.06
C TYR A 149 2.85 2.60 -24.32
N PRO A 150 1.75 1.87 -24.61
CA PRO A 150 1.64 0.49 -24.17
C PRO A 150 2.77 -0.34 -24.76
N ASN A 151 3.30 -1.28 -23.99
CA ASN A 151 4.30 -2.23 -24.48
C ASN A 151 3.70 -3.23 -25.44
N ILE A 152 2.46 -3.63 -25.17
CA ILE A 152 1.75 -4.64 -25.95
C ILE A 152 0.37 -4.09 -26.27
N ILE A 153 -0.04 -4.25 -27.54
CA ILE A 153 -1.43 -4.11 -27.96
C ILE A 153 -1.87 -5.45 -28.52
N ASN A 154 -2.91 -6.04 -27.92
CA ASN A 154 -3.55 -7.24 -28.42
C ASN A 154 -4.89 -6.91 -29.06
N TYR A 155 -5.19 -7.54 -30.17
CA TYR A 155 -6.56 -7.69 -30.63
C TYR A 155 -7.19 -8.88 -29.91
N SER A 156 -8.32 -8.71 -29.26
CA SER A 156 -8.99 -9.73 -28.44
C SER A 156 -10.09 -10.50 -29.21
N GLY A 157 -10.11 -10.37 -30.53
CA GLY A 157 -11.18 -10.90 -31.36
C GLY A 157 -12.47 -10.06 -31.32
N GLY A 158 -12.34 -8.76 -31.03
CA GLY A 158 -13.46 -7.81 -30.96
C GLY A 158 -13.09 -6.48 -30.36
N GLY A 159 -12.26 -6.45 -29.33
CA GLY A 159 -11.69 -5.28 -28.69
C GLY A 159 -10.18 -5.34 -28.64
N TYR A 160 -9.58 -4.51 -27.82
CA TYR A 160 -8.13 -4.40 -27.72
C TYR A 160 -7.70 -4.41 -26.26
N TYR A 161 -6.59 -5.06 -25.94
CA TYR A 161 -5.90 -4.93 -24.64
C TYR A 161 -4.65 -4.09 -24.83
N LEU A 162 -4.53 -3.02 -24.07
CA LEU A 162 -3.33 -2.19 -23.99
C LEU A 162 -2.62 -2.58 -22.70
N LYS A 163 -1.33 -2.93 -22.76
CA LYS A 163 -0.58 -3.42 -21.61
C LYS A 163 0.70 -2.60 -21.39
N TRP A 164 0.88 -2.07 -20.20
CA TRP A 164 2.11 -1.37 -19.77
C TRP A 164 2.88 -2.27 -18.82
N LEU A 165 4.01 -2.78 -19.29
CA LEU A 165 4.81 -3.74 -18.56
C LEU A 165 5.79 -3.04 -17.62
N PHE A 166 5.91 -3.54 -16.39
CA PHE A 166 6.84 -2.98 -15.42
C PHE A 166 8.29 -3.43 -15.72
N LEU A 167 9.24 -2.53 -15.48
CA LEU A 167 10.67 -2.82 -15.55
C LEU A 167 11.05 -3.90 -14.52
N THR A 168 10.49 -3.80 -13.33
CA THR A 168 10.63 -4.77 -12.25
C THR A 168 9.25 -5.15 -11.72
N GLU A 169 9.08 -6.41 -11.37
CA GLU A 169 7.82 -6.89 -10.77
C GLU A 169 7.52 -6.18 -9.45
N CYS A 170 6.25 -5.78 -9.27
CA CYS A 170 5.79 -5.12 -8.05
C CYS A 170 5.11 -6.12 -7.13
N THR A 171 5.66 -6.33 -5.93
CA THR A 171 5.02 -7.17 -4.93
C THR A 171 3.71 -6.53 -4.45
N LYS A 172 2.79 -7.34 -3.93
CA LYS A 172 1.54 -6.84 -3.32
C LYS A 172 1.75 -5.84 -2.17
N TYR A 173 2.95 -5.77 -1.62
CA TYR A 173 3.32 -4.82 -0.57
C TYR A 173 3.76 -3.47 -1.15
N GLN A 174 4.34 -3.46 -2.34
CA GLN A 174 4.72 -2.25 -3.07
C GLN A 174 3.51 -1.59 -3.73
N LEU A 175 2.63 -2.39 -4.30
CA LEU A 175 1.43 -1.92 -4.97
C LEU A 175 0.21 -2.65 -4.41
N SER A 176 -0.54 -2.00 -3.52
CA SER A 176 -1.79 -2.56 -2.99
C SER A 176 -2.85 -2.65 -4.08
N GLY A 177 -3.80 -3.60 -3.93
CA GLY A 177 -4.90 -3.73 -4.89
C GLY A 177 -5.70 -2.43 -5.07
N THR A 178 -5.86 -1.62 -4.02
CA THR A 178 -6.54 -0.32 -4.12
C THR A 178 -5.74 0.70 -4.91
N ALA A 179 -4.41 0.75 -4.72
CA ALA A 179 -3.55 1.65 -5.49
C ALA A 179 -3.47 1.22 -6.96
N TYR A 180 -3.43 -0.09 -7.22
CA TYR A 180 -3.54 -0.65 -8.56
C TYR A 180 -4.83 -0.21 -9.25
N MET A 181 -5.98 -0.41 -8.60
CA MET A 181 -7.28 -0.03 -9.16
C MET A 181 -7.39 1.46 -9.48
N ARG A 182 -6.77 2.34 -8.68
CA ARG A 182 -6.79 3.79 -8.97
C ARG A 182 -6.05 4.14 -10.26
N VAL A 183 -4.92 3.49 -10.51
CA VAL A 183 -4.20 3.69 -11.76
C VAL A 183 -4.99 3.13 -12.94
N GLU A 184 -5.58 1.95 -12.79
CA GLU A 184 -6.47 1.36 -13.80
C GLU A 184 -7.70 2.25 -14.08
N GLU A 185 -8.28 2.88 -13.05
CA GLU A 185 -9.36 3.87 -13.23
C GLU A 185 -8.90 5.10 -14.00
N ALA A 186 -7.68 5.58 -13.77
CA ALA A 186 -7.11 6.69 -14.53
C ALA A 186 -6.84 6.30 -15.98
N ILE A 187 -6.26 5.11 -16.20
CA ILE A 187 -6.06 4.56 -17.54
C ILE A 187 -7.40 4.46 -18.29
N ASN A 188 -8.43 3.88 -17.67
CA ASN A 188 -9.74 3.75 -18.30
C ASN A 188 -10.39 5.10 -18.63
N ARG A 189 -10.14 6.15 -17.85
CA ARG A 189 -10.59 7.50 -18.20
C ARG A 189 -9.86 8.07 -19.41
N VAL A 190 -8.56 7.91 -19.46
CA VAL A 190 -7.75 8.37 -20.59
C VAL A 190 -8.24 7.71 -21.88
N PHE A 191 -8.49 6.40 -21.84
CA PHE A 191 -8.92 5.62 -23.01
C PHE A 191 -10.43 5.46 -23.14
N ALA A 192 -11.24 6.32 -22.47
CA ALA A 192 -12.70 6.26 -22.56
C ALA A 192 -13.22 6.39 -23.99
N GLU A 193 -12.59 7.21 -24.83
CA GLU A 193 -12.93 7.38 -26.23
C GLU A 193 -12.64 6.13 -27.11
N PHE A 194 -11.84 5.18 -26.59
CA PHE A 194 -11.61 3.87 -27.18
C PHE A 194 -12.49 2.78 -26.58
N GLY A 195 -13.49 3.15 -25.75
CA GLY A 195 -14.40 2.22 -25.13
C GLY A 195 -13.81 1.43 -23.97
N ALA A 196 -12.89 2.00 -23.20
CA ALA A 196 -12.28 1.37 -22.03
C ALA A 196 -13.34 0.88 -21.04
N ASP A 197 -13.23 -0.40 -20.61
CA ASP A 197 -14.17 -1.04 -19.71
C ASP A 197 -13.86 -0.71 -18.23
N ASN A 198 -14.68 0.15 -17.62
CA ASN A 198 -14.56 0.49 -16.20
C ASN A 198 -14.76 -0.70 -15.24
N GLY A 199 -15.30 -1.82 -15.70
CA GLY A 199 -15.40 -3.07 -14.94
C GLY A 199 -14.11 -3.88 -14.92
N ALA A 200 -13.16 -3.58 -15.82
CA ALA A 200 -11.93 -4.35 -16.03
C ALA A 200 -10.72 -3.67 -15.35
N LYS A 201 -10.72 -3.54 -14.01
CA LYS A 201 -9.68 -2.81 -13.26
C LYS A 201 -9.11 -3.55 -12.05
N ASP A 202 -9.40 -4.82 -11.91
CA ASP A 202 -8.92 -5.59 -10.76
C ASP A 202 -7.58 -6.28 -11.02
N ILE A 203 -6.73 -6.30 -10.00
CA ILE A 203 -5.37 -6.88 -10.09
C ILE A 203 -5.35 -8.39 -10.35
N THR A 204 -6.49 -9.07 -10.21
CA THR A 204 -6.65 -10.52 -10.41
C THR A 204 -7.28 -10.85 -11.76
N ARG A 205 -7.41 -9.86 -12.63
CA ARG A 205 -8.06 -9.99 -13.93
C ARG A 205 -7.46 -11.09 -14.80
N ILE A 206 -8.32 -11.71 -15.57
CA ILE A 206 -7.96 -12.60 -16.67
C ILE A 206 -8.27 -11.90 -17.99
N LEU A 207 -7.35 -12.01 -18.92
CA LEU A 207 -7.46 -11.48 -20.27
C LEU A 207 -7.47 -12.66 -21.25
N ARG A 208 -8.02 -12.48 -22.44
CA ARG A 208 -7.94 -13.52 -23.47
C ARG A 208 -6.49 -13.84 -23.80
N LEU A 209 -6.21 -15.12 -23.90
CA LEU A 209 -4.88 -15.58 -24.26
C LEU A 209 -4.69 -15.36 -25.77
N PRO A 210 -3.67 -14.62 -26.22
CA PRO A 210 -3.35 -14.51 -27.63
C PRO A 210 -3.06 -15.87 -28.25
N GLY A 211 -3.33 -16.01 -29.51
CA GLY A 211 -3.26 -17.32 -30.25
C GLY A 211 -4.49 -18.21 -30.06
N THR A 212 -5.53 -17.73 -29.34
CA THR A 212 -6.80 -18.44 -29.13
C THR A 212 -7.98 -17.70 -29.75
N LEU A 213 -9.17 -18.31 -29.78
CA LEU A 213 -10.34 -17.75 -30.44
C LEU A 213 -11.32 -17.13 -29.41
N ASN A 214 -11.90 -15.99 -29.75
CA ASN A 214 -12.97 -15.38 -28.96
C ASN A 214 -14.32 -16.05 -29.29
N PRO A 215 -14.99 -16.75 -28.37
CA PRO A 215 -16.26 -17.42 -28.63
C PRO A 215 -17.45 -16.46 -28.72
N LYS A 216 -17.35 -15.26 -28.17
CA LYS A 216 -18.47 -14.32 -28.04
C LYS A 216 -18.78 -13.51 -29.31
N VAL A 217 -17.91 -13.58 -30.30
CA VAL A 217 -18.01 -12.70 -31.47
C VAL A 217 -18.54 -13.51 -32.63
N ASP A 218 -19.70 -13.14 -33.12
CA ASP A 218 -20.27 -13.62 -34.39
C ASP A 218 -19.62 -12.86 -35.55
N ARG A 219 -18.28 -12.96 -35.61
CA ARG A 219 -17.43 -12.32 -36.62
C ARG A 219 -16.47 -13.34 -37.21
N THR A 220 -16.07 -13.10 -38.48
CA THR A 220 -15.07 -13.92 -39.16
C THR A 220 -13.69 -13.84 -38.50
N ASP A 221 -13.31 -12.68 -37.98
CA ASP A 221 -12.03 -12.46 -37.32
C ASP A 221 -12.19 -12.57 -35.78
N ARG A 222 -12.04 -13.79 -35.28
CA ARG A 222 -12.13 -14.09 -33.81
C ARG A 222 -10.79 -14.42 -33.19
N LEU A 223 -9.72 -14.40 -33.97
CA LEU A 223 -8.39 -14.71 -33.45
C LEU A 223 -7.92 -13.60 -32.49
N CYS A 224 -7.53 -14.00 -31.29
CA CYS A 224 -6.81 -13.12 -30.37
C CYS A 224 -5.34 -13.11 -30.73
N GLU A 225 -4.76 -11.96 -31.00
CA GLU A 225 -3.38 -11.85 -31.48
C GLU A 225 -2.66 -10.63 -30.90
N THR A 226 -1.35 -10.74 -30.80
CA THR A 226 -0.48 -9.61 -30.47
C THR A 226 -0.17 -8.88 -31.75
N ILE A 227 -0.61 -7.62 -31.85
CA ILE A 227 -0.49 -6.80 -33.06
C ILE A 227 0.54 -5.68 -32.95
N PHE A 228 0.96 -5.36 -31.72
CA PHE A 228 2.00 -4.37 -31.45
C PHE A 228 2.84 -4.79 -30.24
N TYR A 229 4.16 -4.60 -30.31
CA TYR A 229 5.08 -4.80 -29.21
C TYR A 229 6.19 -3.75 -29.23
N ASN A 230 6.44 -3.15 -28.05
CA ASN A 230 7.55 -2.27 -27.76
C ASN A 230 8.24 -2.79 -26.48
N ASP A 231 9.56 -2.97 -26.51
CA ASP A 231 10.33 -3.53 -25.40
C ASP A 231 10.77 -2.51 -24.35
N ILE A 232 10.40 -1.24 -24.50
CA ILE A 232 10.67 -0.19 -23.52
C ILE A 232 9.87 -0.46 -22.25
N ARG A 233 10.53 -0.85 -21.16
CA ARG A 233 9.89 -1.11 -19.86
C ARG A 233 9.82 0.16 -19.04
N TYR A 234 8.80 0.26 -18.20
CA TYR A 234 8.56 1.42 -17.34
C TYR A 234 8.66 1.01 -15.88
N SER A 235 9.20 1.88 -15.03
CA SER A 235 9.02 1.69 -13.60
C SER A 235 7.53 1.88 -13.25
N MET A 236 7.10 1.22 -12.17
CA MET A 236 5.73 1.37 -11.67
C MET A 236 5.44 2.84 -11.28
N GLU A 237 6.45 3.53 -10.76
CA GLU A 237 6.38 4.94 -10.37
C GLU A 237 6.19 5.85 -11.58
N GLU A 238 6.93 5.65 -12.67
CA GLU A 238 6.75 6.41 -13.92
C GLU A 238 5.33 6.28 -14.46
N LEU A 239 4.79 5.06 -14.52
CA LEU A 239 3.42 4.84 -14.97
C LEU A 239 2.39 5.50 -14.03
N ARG A 240 2.58 5.39 -12.71
CA ARG A 240 1.72 6.07 -11.75
C ARG A 240 1.75 7.58 -11.94
N PHE A 241 2.92 8.16 -12.11
CA PHE A 241 3.08 9.59 -12.36
C PHE A 241 2.41 10.02 -13.67
N ALA A 242 2.60 9.24 -14.74
CA ALA A 242 2.00 9.51 -16.04
C ALA A 242 0.47 9.58 -16.00
N PHE A 243 -0.16 8.68 -15.23
CA PHE A 243 -1.61 8.58 -15.11
C PHE A 243 -2.20 9.35 -13.91
N ASP A 244 -1.38 9.91 -13.01
CA ASP A 244 -1.86 10.59 -11.79
C ASP A 244 -2.76 11.79 -12.10
N LYS A 245 -2.42 12.56 -13.12
CA LYS A 245 -3.21 13.72 -13.57
C LYS A 245 -4.63 13.40 -14.03
N PHE A 246 -4.91 12.14 -14.33
CA PHE A 246 -6.22 11.65 -14.75
C PHE A 246 -6.99 10.96 -13.59
N GLN A 247 -6.41 10.90 -12.40
CA GLN A 247 -7.13 10.41 -11.24
C GLN A 247 -8.19 11.42 -10.80
N GLU A 248 -9.35 10.94 -10.38
CA GLU A 248 -10.29 11.84 -9.70
C GLU A 248 -9.67 12.34 -8.41
N PRO A 249 -9.83 13.64 -8.09
CA PRO A 249 -9.50 14.10 -6.75
C PRO A 249 -10.26 13.22 -5.75
N GLU A 250 -9.56 12.78 -4.70
CA GLU A 250 -10.22 11.97 -3.66
C GLU A 250 -11.49 12.68 -3.21
N LYS A 251 -12.65 12.11 -3.50
CA LYS A 251 -13.89 12.55 -2.87
C LYS A 251 -13.65 12.40 -1.37
N VAL A 252 -13.37 13.50 -0.70
CA VAL A 252 -13.38 13.54 0.76
C VAL A 252 -14.71 12.93 1.17
N LYS A 253 -14.70 11.68 1.61
CA LYS A 253 -15.86 11.06 2.18
C LYS A 253 -16.13 11.82 3.46
N LEU A 254 -16.93 12.88 3.34
CA LEU A 254 -17.55 13.49 4.51
C LEU A 254 -18.05 12.33 5.37
N PRO A 255 -17.73 12.31 6.66
CA PRO A 255 -18.20 11.26 7.55
C PRO A 255 -19.70 11.18 7.31
N LYS A 256 -20.18 10.01 6.87
CA LYS A 256 -21.63 9.79 6.70
C LYS A 256 -22.22 10.15 8.04
N THR A 257 -22.88 11.28 8.13
CA THR A 257 -23.76 11.60 9.25
C THR A 257 -24.65 10.38 9.40
N LYS A 258 -24.47 9.67 10.52
CA LYS A 258 -25.35 8.55 10.83
C LYS A 258 -26.76 9.11 10.71
N LYS A 259 -27.51 8.68 9.68
CA LYS A 259 -28.94 8.95 9.60
C LYS A 259 -29.48 8.52 10.95
N GLN A 260 -29.89 9.47 11.78
CA GLN A 260 -30.63 9.19 12.99
C GLN A 260 -31.88 8.43 12.50
N LYS A 261 -31.90 7.14 12.79
CA LYS A 261 -33.16 6.38 12.64
C LYS A 261 -34.18 7.08 13.52
N PRO A 262 -35.39 7.36 13.04
CA PRO A 262 -36.41 7.89 13.89
C PRO A 262 -36.58 6.93 15.08
N ILE A 263 -36.56 7.49 16.27
CA ILE A 263 -36.81 6.78 17.51
C ILE A 263 -38.26 6.37 17.45
N LEU A 264 -38.50 5.14 16.97
CA LEU A 264 -39.75 4.44 17.23
C LEU A 264 -39.56 3.74 18.55
N GLU A 265 -40.40 4.13 19.50
CA GLU A 265 -40.56 3.56 20.83
C GLU A 265 -40.57 2.03 20.76
N ILE A 266 -39.54 1.39 21.33
CA ILE A 266 -39.64 0.05 21.86
C ILE A 266 -39.29 0.16 23.34
N ALA A 267 -40.32 0.50 24.12
CA ALA A 267 -40.35 0.21 25.53
C ALA A 267 -40.47 -1.32 25.65
N ALA A 268 -39.45 -1.98 26.20
CA ALA A 268 -39.54 -3.07 27.16
C ALA A 268 -38.18 -3.79 27.35
N GLN A 269 -37.70 -3.70 28.55
CA GLN A 269 -36.92 -4.71 29.28
C GLN A 269 -35.53 -5.12 28.73
N LYS A 270 -34.51 -4.38 29.19
CA LYS A 270 -33.19 -4.95 29.47
C LYS A 270 -32.71 -4.51 30.85
N PRO A 271 -32.15 -5.41 31.67
CA PRO A 271 -31.71 -5.09 33.01
C PRO A 271 -30.56 -4.06 32.96
N LYS A 272 -30.68 -3.03 33.77
CA LYS A 272 -29.64 -2.02 33.97
C LYS A 272 -28.42 -2.69 34.60
N LEU A 273 -27.36 -2.84 33.82
CA LEU A 273 -26.04 -3.01 34.39
C LEU A 273 -25.56 -1.62 34.80
N GLU A 274 -25.70 -1.29 36.09
CA GLU A 274 -25.16 -0.08 36.68
C GLU A 274 -23.62 -0.20 36.75
N THR A 275 -22.93 0.16 35.66
CA THR A 275 -21.54 0.56 35.77
C THR A 275 -21.52 1.92 36.38
N ALA A 276 -21.16 1.97 37.69
CA ALA A 276 -20.95 3.20 38.42
C ALA A 276 -19.84 4.03 37.74
N PHE A 277 -20.20 4.90 36.82
CA PHE A 277 -19.35 6.02 36.42
C PHE A 277 -19.27 6.97 37.61
N LYS A 278 -18.14 6.89 38.36
CA LYS A 278 -17.81 7.93 39.31
C LYS A 278 -17.84 9.26 38.56
N LYS A 279 -18.82 10.12 38.91
CA LYS A 279 -18.87 11.51 38.44
C LYS A 279 -17.49 12.13 38.71
N ARG A 280 -16.79 12.54 37.66
CA ARG A 280 -15.51 13.25 37.77
C ARG A 280 -15.79 14.59 38.47
N ASP A 281 -15.04 14.87 39.50
CA ASP A 281 -15.00 16.15 40.16
C ASP A 281 -14.57 17.25 39.17
N PRO A 282 -15.44 18.24 38.86
CA PRO A 282 -15.12 19.29 37.89
C PRO A 282 -13.96 20.17 38.28
N SER A 283 -13.59 20.18 39.57
CA SER A 283 -12.48 20.97 40.10
C SER A 283 -11.11 20.40 39.81
N LYS A 284 -11.02 19.12 39.40
CA LYS A 284 -9.76 18.49 39.01
C LYS A 284 -9.56 18.66 37.51
N ARG A 285 -8.72 19.63 37.12
CA ARG A 285 -8.27 19.77 35.73
C ARG A 285 -7.77 18.42 35.22
N PRO A 286 -8.30 17.87 34.13
CA PRO A 286 -7.77 16.65 33.55
C PRO A 286 -6.31 16.89 33.18
N ALA A 287 -5.43 15.94 33.52
CA ALA A 287 -4.06 16.00 33.07
C ALA A 287 -4.09 16.15 31.54
N VAL A 288 -3.56 17.25 31.03
CA VAL A 288 -3.51 17.51 29.58
C VAL A 288 -2.63 16.42 28.97
N THR A 289 -3.25 15.41 28.40
CA THR A 289 -2.56 14.42 27.58
C THR A 289 -2.16 15.11 26.29
N LYS A 290 -0.86 15.15 26.01
CA LYS A 290 -0.36 15.67 24.73
C LYS A 290 -1.02 14.87 23.61
N SER A 291 -1.44 15.55 22.54
CA SER A 291 -1.89 14.88 21.33
C SER A 291 -0.75 14.02 20.77
N ASN A 292 -1.07 12.95 20.08
CA ASN A 292 -0.07 12.08 19.43
C ASN A 292 0.86 12.87 18.49
N MET A 293 0.33 13.89 17.83
CA MET A 293 1.07 14.80 16.98
C MET A 293 2.09 15.64 17.79
N GLN A 294 1.70 16.18 18.93
CA GLN A 294 2.61 16.96 19.78
C GLN A 294 3.70 16.08 20.39
N LEU A 295 3.36 14.84 20.75
CA LEU A 295 4.35 13.86 21.24
C LEU A 295 5.38 13.51 20.15
N ALA A 296 4.94 13.33 18.91
CA ALA A 296 5.83 13.08 17.78
C ALA A 296 6.76 14.28 17.51
N LYS A 297 6.22 15.50 17.55
CA LYS A 297 7.02 16.73 17.41
C LYS A 297 8.07 16.87 18.51
N ASP A 298 7.69 16.58 19.74
CA ASP A 298 8.62 16.63 20.88
C ASP A 298 9.71 15.56 20.76
N ARG A 299 9.38 14.33 20.30
CA ARG A 299 10.36 13.26 20.05
C ARG A 299 11.32 13.58 18.91
N TYR A 300 10.81 14.20 17.83
CA TYR A 300 11.66 14.72 16.77
C TYR A 300 12.68 15.72 17.30
N GLY A 301 12.24 16.63 18.16
CA GLY A 301 13.10 17.59 18.85
C GLY A 301 14.13 16.91 19.77
N ASP A 302 13.71 15.91 20.53
CA ASP A 302 14.60 15.16 21.43
C ASP A 302 15.73 14.45 20.65
N LEU A 303 15.44 13.84 19.50
CA LEU A 303 16.47 13.23 18.67
C LEU A 303 17.45 14.26 18.11
N LYS A 304 16.99 15.45 17.72
CA LYS A 304 17.88 16.54 17.29
C LYS A 304 18.78 17.03 18.44
N THR A 305 18.21 17.16 19.64
CA THR A 305 18.97 17.51 20.86
C THR A 305 20.01 16.44 21.15
N LEU A 306 19.69 15.16 21.02
CA LEU A 306 20.59 14.04 21.22
C LEU A 306 21.79 14.09 20.25
N ILE A 307 21.54 14.41 18.97
CA ILE A 307 22.61 14.61 17.98
C ILE A 307 23.52 15.75 18.38
N GLN A 308 22.96 16.86 18.89
CA GLN A 308 23.74 18.02 19.33
C GLN A 308 24.57 17.70 20.58
N LEU A 309 24.00 16.99 21.56
CA LEU A 309 24.73 16.56 22.77
C LEU A 309 25.93 15.66 22.44
N ARG A 310 25.82 14.90 21.36
CA ARG A 310 26.88 14.03 20.85
C ARG A 310 27.81 14.73 19.85
N ASN A 311 27.70 16.07 19.71
CA ASN A 311 28.49 16.89 18.78
C ASN A 311 28.45 16.34 17.31
N GLY A 312 27.32 15.78 16.91
CA GLY A 312 27.15 15.15 15.60
C GLY A 312 27.86 13.80 15.47
N ASN A 313 28.51 13.28 16.49
CA ASN A 313 29.16 11.97 16.46
C ASN A 313 28.15 10.84 16.59
N VAL A 314 27.49 10.53 15.47
CA VAL A 314 26.45 9.51 15.35
C VAL A 314 26.75 8.51 14.23
N GLN A 315 28.01 8.39 13.83
CA GLN A 315 28.46 7.63 12.63
C GLN A 315 27.89 6.21 12.57
N HIS A 316 27.92 5.47 13.68
CA HIS A 316 27.43 4.08 13.72
C HIS A 316 25.88 3.96 13.81
N SER A 317 25.16 5.05 13.94
CA SER A 317 23.70 5.09 14.10
C SER A 317 23.00 6.08 13.16
N ARG A 318 23.71 6.62 12.14
CA ARG A 318 23.16 7.61 11.20
C ARG A 318 21.86 7.11 10.55
N MET A 319 21.83 5.85 10.09
CA MET A 319 20.64 5.26 9.50
C MET A 319 19.46 5.17 10.49
N LEU A 320 19.73 4.86 11.75
CA LEU A 320 18.67 4.84 12.80
C LEU A 320 18.13 6.25 13.06
N PHE A 321 19.00 7.26 13.14
CA PHE A 321 18.56 8.66 13.30
C PHE A 321 17.74 9.11 12.09
N LEU A 322 18.20 8.84 10.86
CA LEU A 322 17.48 9.17 9.63
C LEU A 322 16.08 8.55 9.63
N PHE A 323 16.00 7.25 9.89
CA PHE A 323 14.73 6.51 9.96
C PHE A 323 13.74 7.09 11.00
N TRP A 324 14.19 7.30 12.23
CA TRP A 324 13.31 7.77 13.29
C TRP A 324 12.94 9.24 13.17
N LEU A 325 13.84 10.09 12.70
CA LEU A 325 13.54 11.49 12.41
C LEU A 325 12.46 11.59 11.32
N LEU A 326 12.57 10.85 10.22
CA LEU A 326 11.54 10.79 9.18
C LEU A 326 10.20 10.27 9.72
N ASN A 327 10.23 9.19 10.52
CA ASN A 327 9.02 8.63 11.11
C ASN A 327 8.30 9.65 12.01
N PHE A 328 9.01 10.36 12.88
CA PHE A 328 8.40 11.36 13.73
C PHE A 328 7.99 12.63 12.97
N LYS A 329 8.72 12.99 11.92
CA LYS A 329 8.34 14.08 11.02
C LYS A 329 7.02 13.77 10.31
N ALA A 330 6.84 12.55 9.85
CA ALA A 330 5.58 12.08 9.25
C ALA A 330 4.43 12.03 10.26
N LEU A 331 4.66 11.53 11.49
CA LEU A 331 3.65 11.47 12.54
C LEU A 331 3.15 12.86 12.99
N CYS A 332 3.95 13.89 12.86
CA CYS A 332 3.50 15.26 13.16
C CYS A 332 2.98 16.01 11.90
N GLY A 333 2.81 15.32 10.78
CA GLY A 333 2.28 15.90 9.54
C GLY A 333 3.23 16.87 8.83
N ALA A 334 4.52 16.89 9.20
CA ALA A 334 5.52 17.80 8.63
C ALA A 334 6.24 17.21 7.40
N THR A 335 5.92 16.02 6.99
CA THR A 335 6.32 15.42 5.71
C THR A 335 5.17 14.62 5.13
N ASN A 336 5.12 14.57 3.82
CA ASN A 336 4.20 13.76 3.04
C ASN A 336 4.98 12.87 2.09
N PHE A 337 4.30 12.07 1.29
CA PHE A 337 4.94 11.18 0.33
C PHE A 337 5.77 11.93 -0.72
N VAL A 338 5.28 13.08 -1.20
CA VAL A 338 5.97 13.86 -2.24
C VAL A 338 7.29 14.44 -1.72
N ASP A 339 7.29 14.87 -0.46
CA ASP A 339 8.46 15.50 0.17
C ASP A 339 9.40 14.48 0.85
N PHE A 340 9.03 13.20 0.91
CA PHE A 340 9.74 12.18 1.68
C PHE A 340 11.21 12.04 1.28
N GLU A 341 11.49 11.94 -0.01
CA GLU A 341 12.84 11.83 -0.55
C GLU A 341 13.67 13.06 -0.23
N GLN A 342 13.14 14.26 -0.50
CA GLN A 342 13.82 15.51 -0.21
C GLN A 342 14.11 15.68 1.29
N ASP A 343 13.18 15.26 2.11
CA ASP A 343 13.34 15.27 3.56
C ASP A 343 14.37 14.26 4.04
N ALA A 344 14.44 13.09 3.42
CA ALA A 344 15.47 12.09 3.69
C ALA A 344 16.85 12.64 3.35
N LEU A 345 17.04 13.23 2.18
CA LEU A 345 18.28 13.86 1.75
C LEU A 345 18.71 15.02 2.67
N LYS A 346 17.76 15.89 3.07
CA LYS A 346 18.03 17.01 3.99
C LYS A 346 18.46 16.52 5.38
N ILE A 347 17.81 15.48 5.90
CA ILE A 347 18.15 14.93 7.20
C ILE A 347 19.49 14.19 7.13
N ALA A 348 19.72 13.37 6.09
CA ALA A 348 20.99 12.66 5.88
C ALA A 348 22.16 13.65 5.78
N SER A 349 22.02 14.72 5.00
CA SER A 349 23.02 15.80 4.93
C SER A 349 23.31 16.41 6.31
N SER A 350 22.28 16.62 7.14
CA SER A 350 22.46 17.16 8.50
C SER A 350 23.17 16.18 9.46
N LEU A 351 23.27 14.91 9.09
CA LEU A 351 23.97 13.85 9.82
C LEU A 351 25.35 13.57 9.24
N ASN A 352 25.81 14.34 8.25
CA ASN A 352 27.01 14.05 7.45
C ASN A 352 26.98 12.60 6.92
N PHE A 353 25.81 12.19 6.39
CA PHE A 353 25.55 10.86 5.88
C PHE A 353 25.51 10.92 4.35
N ASP A 354 26.61 10.45 3.73
CA ASP A 354 26.76 10.50 2.26
C ASP A 354 25.73 9.59 1.58
N THR A 355 25.24 10.03 0.43
CA THR A 355 24.36 9.23 -0.45
C THR A 355 25.03 7.97 -0.99
N ALA A 356 26.36 7.90 -0.97
CA ALA A 356 27.12 6.67 -1.26
C ALA A 356 27.00 5.59 -0.16
N GLU A 357 26.61 5.98 1.07
CA GLU A 357 26.55 5.10 2.24
C GLU A 357 25.12 4.56 2.52
N TRP A 358 24.11 5.07 1.85
CA TRP A 358 22.71 4.66 2.02
C TRP A 358 21.90 4.90 0.74
N SER A 359 20.78 4.21 0.60
CA SER A 359 19.84 4.38 -0.51
C SER A 359 18.41 4.58 -0.01
N LEU A 360 17.52 5.09 -0.87
CA LEU A 360 16.08 5.16 -0.57
C LEU A 360 15.47 3.78 -0.34
N ASP A 361 16.04 2.74 -0.93
CA ASP A 361 15.58 1.35 -0.72
C ASP A 361 15.71 0.93 0.74
N ASP A 362 16.69 1.43 1.48
CA ASP A 362 16.85 1.19 2.92
C ASP A 362 15.70 1.78 3.74
N LEU A 363 15.02 2.80 3.20
CA LEU A 363 13.86 3.47 3.80
C LEU A 363 12.52 2.99 3.23
N CYS A 364 12.51 2.10 2.25
CA CYS A 364 11.30 1.68 1.52
C CYS A 364 10.15 1.22 2.44
N THR A 365 10.47 0.57 3.57
CA THR A 365 9.47 0.13 4.55
C THR A 365 8.81 1.31 5.27
N LEU A 366 9.60 2.33 5.60
CA LEU A 366 9.09 3.55 6.23
C LEU A 366 8.30 4.39 5.24
N GLU A 367 8.80 4.57 4.04
CA GLU A 367 8.15 5.28 2.95
C GLU A 367 6.73 4.73 2.70
N ARG A 368 6.59 3.42 2.55
CA ARG A 368 5.28 2.75 2.40
C ARG A 368 4.33 3.03 3.56
N LYS A 369 4.87 3.11 4.78
CA LYS A 369 4.07 3.46 5.96
C LYS A 369 3.66 4.93 5.95
N VAL A 370 4.51 5.84 5.50
CA VAL A 370 4.20 7.27 5.31
C VAL A 370 3.08 7.42 4.27
N ILE A 371 3.18 6.76 3.13
CA ILE A 371 2.15 6.76 2.09
C ILE A 371 0.79 6.32 2.68
N ARG A 372 0.77 5.21 3.41
CA ARG A 372 -0.47 4.71 4.05
C ARG A 372 -1.03 5.68 5.08
N HIS A 373 -0.16 6.27 5.88
CA HIS A 373 -0.55 7.23 6.91
C HIS A 373 -1.17 8.49 6.30
N ASN A 374 -0.53 9.06 5.29
CA ASN A 374 -1.01 10.27 4.61
C ASN A 374 -2.31 10.03 3.82
N ARG A 375 -2.53 8.81 3.34
CA ARG A 375 -3.77 8.42 2.66
C ARG A 375 -4.92 8.06 3.62
N GLY A 376 -4.73 8.23 4.93
CA GLY A 376 -5.75 7.94 5.92
C GLY A 376 -6.08 6.44 6.06
N TYR A 377 -5.21 5.53 5.59
CA TYR A 377 -5.40 4.11 5.83
C TYR A 377 -5.22 3.80 7.32
N GLU A 378 -6.22 3.20 7.93
CA GLU A 378 -6.16 2.74 9.30
C GLU A 378 -5.74 1.26 9.34
N THR A 379 -4.77 0.93 10.16
CA THR A 379 -4.46 -0.46 10.46
C THR A 379 -5.36 -0.92 11.57
N ILE A 380 -6.28 -1.83 11.28
CA ILE A 380 -7.18 -2.44 12.26
C ILE A 380 -6.58 -3.79 12.65
N LYS A 381 -6.35 -4.00 13.93
CA LYS A 381 -5.95 -5.30 14.49
C LYS A 381 -7.02 -5.78 15.45
N LYS A 382 -7.32 -7.07 15.42
CA LYS A 382 -8.17 -7.73 16.39
C LYS A 382 -7.29 -8.24 17.54
N GLN A 383 -7.59 -7.82 18.76
CA GLN A 383 -6.94 -8.30 19.97
C GLN A 383 -8.02 -8.59 21.00
N ASP A 384 -8.00 -9.78 21.61
CA ASP A 384 -8.95 -10.25 22.62
C ASP A 384 -10.44 -10.09 22.23
N GLY A 385 -10.74 -10.28 20.96
CA GLY A 385 -12.11 -10.13 20.43
C GLY A 385 -12.49 -8.71 19.98
N GLU A 386 -11.75 -7.70 20.38
CA GLU A 386 -12.00 -6.29 20.04
C GLU A 386 -11.13 -5.80 18.89
N TYR A 387 -11.62 -4.79 18.14
CA TYR A 387 -10.91 -4.17 17.04
C TYR A 387 -10.28 -2.86 17.47
N PHE A 388 -8.96 -2.77 17.35
CA PHE A 388 -8.19 -1.59 17.67
C PHE A 388 -7.62 -0.92 16.42
N LYS A 389 -7.66 0.41 16.39
CA LYS A 389 -7.03 1.22 15.36
C LYS A 389 -5.59 1.54 15.74
N PHE A 390 -4.67 1.21 14.85
CA PHE A 390 -3.25 1.50 15.03
C PHE A 390 -2.75 2.48 13.98
N SER A 391 -1.81 3.33 14.37
CA SER A 391 -1.08 4.15 13.39
C SER A 391 -0.31 3.26 12.43
N ASN A 392 -0.31 3.62 11.16
CA ASN A 392 0.56 2.96 10.16
C ASN A 392 2.05 3.26 10.40
N LEU A 393 2.36 4.39 11.03
CA LEU A 393 3.71 4.79 11.43
C LEU A 393 4.09 4.21 12.79
N TYR A 394 5.37 4.18 13.07
CA TYR A 394 5.88 3.60 14.30
C TYR A 394 5.67 4.53 15.49
N THR A 395 5.06 4.01 16.56
CA THR A 395 4.82 4.71 17.83
C THR A 395 5.48 3.95 18.99
N PRO A 396 6.82 3.95 19.08
CA PRO A 396 7.56 3.16 20.05
C PRO A 396 7.31 3.65 21.48
N LYS A 397 7.56 2.77 22.46
CA LYS A 397 7.69 3.16 23.87
C LYS A 397 9.01 3.92 24.06
N ASN A 398 9.09 4.76 25.11
CA ASN A 398 10.33 5.46 25.43
C ASN A 398 11.49 4.51 25.71
N GLU A 399 11.24 3.42 26.42
CA GLU A 399 12.23 2.37 26.69
C GLU A 399 12.86 1.83 25.41
N THR A 400 12.04 1.59 24.37
CA THR A 400 12.54 1.15 23.06
C THR A 400 13.49 2.17 22.45
N LEU A 401 13.16 3.47 22.49
CA LEU A 401 14.02 4.53 21.95
C LEU A 401 15.30 4.70 22.77
N ILE A 402 15.21 4.66 24.10
CA ILE A 402 16.37 4.73 24.99
C ILE A 402 17.34 3.61 24.69
N ASN A 403 16.86 2.37 24.55
CA ASN A 403 17.68 1.22 24.21
C ASN A 403 18.25 1.31 22.77
N THR A 404 17.40 1.69 21.80
CA THR A 404 17.81 1.81 20.40
C THR A 404 18.96 2.79 20.21
N PHE A 405 18.92 3.93 20.90
CA PHE A 405 19.93 4.98 20.81
C PHE A 405 20.95 4.94 21.93
N SER A 406 20.87 3.96 22.84
CA SER A 406 21.74 3.85 24.03
C SER A 406 21.84 5.18 24.80
N ILE A 407 20.65 5.80 25.08
CA ILE A 407 20.55 7.12 25.70
C ILE A 407 20.94 7.00 27.17
N THR A 408 21.97 7.72 27.60
CA THR A 408 22.43 7.75 28.99
C THR A 408 21.49 8.55 29.89
N ASP A 409 21.61 8.39 31.20
CA ASP A 409 20.82 9.17 32.19
C ASP A 409 21.15 10.66 32.12
N ASP A 410 22.39 11.02 31.84
CA ASP A 410 22.82 12.42 31.67
C ASP A 410 22.20 13.02 30.40
N GLU A 411 22.20 12.29 29.28
CA GLU A 411 21.53 12.73 28.07
C GLU A 411 20.02 12.90 28.28
N GLN A 412 19.38 11.98 29.02
CA GLN A 412 17.94 12.06 29.32
C GLN A 412 17.60 13.36 30.10
N ALA A 413 18.52 13.89 30.92
CA ALA A 413 18.32 15.15 31.63
C ALA A 413 18.00 16.32 30.68
N HIS A 414 18.50 16.28 29.43
CA HIS A 414 18.31 17.31 28.42
C HIS A 414 17.14 17.05 27.48
N LEU A 415 16.58 15.83 27.47
CA LEU A 415 15.48 15.47 26.58
C LEU A 415 14.12 15.82 27.21
N LYS A 416 13.11 16.07 26.39
CA LYS A 416 11.77 16.48 26.82
C LYS A 416 10.82 15.31 27.06
N THR A 417 10.88 14.27 26.22
CA THR A 417 9.91 13.19 26.19
C THR A 417 10.52 11.81 26.19
N ILE A 418 11.72 11.62 25.59
CA ILE A 418 12.41 10.32 25.55
C ILE A 418 13.20 10.15 26.85
N ILE A 419 12.47 9.91 27.91
CA ILE A 419 13.01 9.78 29.28
C ILE A 419 12.46 8.52 29.94
N SER A 420 13.27 7.94 30.82
CA SER A 420 12.93 6.79 31.66
C SER A 420 11.87 7.13 32.71
N PRO A 421 11.19 6.14 33.30
CA PRO A 421 10.31 6.35 34.44
C PRO A 421 11.06 6.97 35.64
N GLY A 422 12.33 6.58 35.85
CA GLY A 422 13.18 7.12 36.89
C GLY A 422 13.42 8.62 36.73
N GLU A 423 13.87 9.04 35.55
CA GLU A 423 14.09 10.45 35.23
C GLU A 423 12.79 11.27 35.34
N LYS A 424 11.68 10.72 34.89
CA LYS A 424 10.37 11.36 35.06
C LYS A 424 9.98 11.56 36.52
N GLN A 425 10.32 10.60 37.37
CA GLN A 425 10.08 10.70 38.82
C GLN A 425 11.03 11.73 39.46
N ARG A 426 12.32 11.74 39.10
CA ARG A 426 13.32 12.72 39.52
C ARG A 426 12.85 14.14 39.22
N ARG A 427 12.42 14.42 37.98
CA ARG A 427 11.91 15.75 37.58
C ARG A 427 10.63 16.15 38.34
N ARG A 428 9.75 15.19 38.63
CA ARG A 428 8.56 15.47 39.46
C ARG A 428 8.92 15.81 40.91
N ALA A 429 9.89 15.11 41.45
CA ALA A 429 10.39 15.40 42.82
C ALA A 429 11.03 16.80 42.86
N GLN A 430 11.90 17.11 41.91
CA GLN A 430 12.54 18.43 41.79
C GLN A 430 11.50 19.55 41.68
N LYS A 431 10.54 19.41 40.78
CA LYS A 431 9.47 20.41 40.64
C LYS A 431 8.64 20.63 41.89
N ARG A 432 8.48 19.60 42.75
CA ARG A 432 7.79 19.74 44.05
C ARG A 432 8.64 20.51 45.05
N LEU A 433 9.96 20.26 45.06
CA LEU A 433 10.90 21.03 45.90
C LEU A 433 10.90 22.51 45.47
N ASP A 434 10.98 22.79 44.17
CA ASP A 434 10.96 24.15 43.62
C ASP A 434 9.65 24.90 43.98
N LEU A 435 8.55 24.18 44.17
CA LEU A 435 7.26 24.71 44.64
C LEU A 435 7.14 24.76 46.15
N GLY A 436 8.22 24.54 46.89
CA GLY A 436 8.24 24.57 48.38
C GLY A 436 7.46 23.43 49.04
N MET A 437 7.10 22.37 48.26
CA MET A 437 6.40 21.22 48.83
C MET A 437 7.39 20.27 49.51
N LYS A 438 7.02 19.80 50.71
CA LYS A 438 7.83 18.82 51.45
C LYS A 438 8.08 17.58 50.59
N PRO A 439 9.30 16.98 50.61
CA PRO A 439 9.58 15.73 49.95
C PRO A 439 8.53 14.68 50.34
N GLN A 440 8.01 13.97 49.37
CA GLN A 440 7.17 12.80 49.65
C GLN A 440 8.13 11.69 50.10
N THR A 441 8.37 11.59 51.39
CA THR A 441 9.03 10.43 51.96
C THR A 441 8.09 9.23 51.70
N GLY A 442 8.45 8.43 50.75
CA GLY A 442 7.64 7.28 50.28
C GLY A 442 7.56 6.11 51.24
N VAL A 443 7.69 6.37 52.49
CA VAL A 443 7.47 5.38 53.54
C VAL A 443 6.12 5.69 54.16
N THR A 444 5.06 5.11 53.64
CA THR A 444 3.92 4.81 54.49
C THR A 444 4.46 3.90 55.59
N LYS A 445 4.64 4.47 56.78
CA LYS A 445 4.91 3.70 57.97
C LYS A 445 3.81 2.65 58.10
N SER A 446 4.16 1.40 57.96
CA SER A 446 3.33 0.20 57.83
C SER A 446 2.66 -0.01 56.45
N GLU A 447 3.24 -0.88 55.67
CA GLU A 447 2.56 -1.59 54.57
C GLU A 447 1.96 -2.87 55.14
N PRO A 448 0.76 -2.83 55.74
CA PRO A 448 0.21 -3.97 56.49
C PRO A 448 -0.04 -5.17 55.58
N TRP A 449 -0.18 -4.94 54.28
CA TRP A 449 -0.27 -6.02 53.30
C TRP A 449 1.05 -6.78 53.10
N VAL A 450 2.22 -6.11 53.24
CA VAL A 450 3.55 -6.75 53.17
C VAL A 450 3.76 -7.63 54.39
N GLN A 451 3.40 -7.13 55.57
CA GLN A 451 3.50 -7.91 56.80
C GLN A 451 2.58 -9.14 56.78
N MET A 452 1.46 -9.05 56.05
CA MET A 452 0.53 -10.17 55.90
C MET A 452 0.85 -11.07 54.69
N GLY A 453 1.92 -10.81 53.94
CA GLY A 453 2.31 -11.59 52.75
C GLY A 453 1.28 -11.58 51.62
N ILE A 454 0.44 -10.54 51.55
CA ILE A 454 -0.64 -10.43 50.56
C ILE A 454 -0.47 -9.17 49.70
N SER A 455 -1.10 -9.15 48.52
CA SER A 455 -1.08 -7.95 47.67
C SER A 455 -1.87 -6.80 48.28
N ARG A 456 -1.48 -5.54 48.03
CA ARG A 456 -2.21 -4.35 48.44
C ARG A 456 -3.70 -4.41 48.10
N ARG A 457 -4.01 -4.93 46.90
CA ARG A 457 -5.39 -5.10 46.42
C ARG A 457 -6.16 -6.13 47.24
N THR A 458 -5.52 -7.23 47.64
CA THR A 458 -6.09 -8.28 48.49
C THR A 458 -6.35 -7.76 49.89
N TYR A 459 -5.42 -6.96 50.45
CA TYR A 459 -5.57 -6.32 51.78
C TYR A 459 -6.82 -5.44 51.81
N TYR A 460 -6.95 -4.47 50.90
CA TYR A 460 -8.10 -3.55 50.92
C TYR A 460 -9.42 -4.28 50.61
N ARG A 461 -9.43 -5.31 49.76
CA ARG A 461 -10.61 -6.13 49.58
C ARG A 461 -11.04 -6.86 50.85
N ARG A 462 -10.09 -7.44 51.60
CA ARG A 462 -10.38 -8.11 52.88
C ARG A 462 -10.81 -7.11 53.94
N LYS A 463 -10.22 -5.94 53.97
CA LYS A 463 -10.62 -4.86 54.87
C LYS A 463 -12.04 -4.36 54.57
N GLN A 464 -12.41 -4.18 53.33
CA GLN A 464 -13.79 -3.85 52.94
C GLN A 464 -14.80 -4.97 53.27
N ALA A 465 -14.37 -6.20 53.23
CA ALA A 465 -15.19 -7.36 53.61
C ALA A 465 -15.23 -7.60 55.11
N GLY A 466 -14.62 -6.75 55.94
CA GLY A 466 -14.55 -6.92 57.42
C GLY A 466 -13.72 -8.12 57.90
N LEU A 467 -12.90 -8.72 57.02
CA LEU A 467 -12.09 -9.90 57.30
C LEU A 467 -10.74 -9.59 57.96
N ILE A 468 -10.36 -8.30 58.02
CA ILE A 468 -9.17 -7.77 58.69
C ILE A 468 -9.50 -6.37 59.24
N GLN A 469 -9.07 -6.10 60.45
CA GLN A 469 -9.23 -4.80 61.12
C GLN A 469 -8.22 -3.74 60.63
#